data_08713ead9addc3b7bc37b70c899fa486
#
_entry.id   08713ead9addc3b7bc37b70c899fa486
#
_cell.length_a   1.000
_cell.length_b   1.000
_cell.length_c   1.000
_cell.angle_alpha   90.00
_cell.angle_beta   90.00
_cell.angle_gamma   90.00
#
_symmetry.space_group_name_H-M   'P 1'
#
loop_
_entity.id
_entity.type
_entity.pdbx_description
1 polymer ?
#
loop_
_entity_poly.entity_id
_entity_poly.type
_entity_poly.pdbx_seq_one_letter_code
_entity_poly.pdbx_strand_id
1 'polypeptide(L)'
;DRFEASGYATYINTKTKGRNSTGYSDNLVGAMRQWGQTNLDYQKQSDAYFATGENITWNPKSPTNLRPIYWDNPYWTRYENFQNDERNRFTGYAELKYKINDHLNVSAKASVDNYSEIQEERRAVGSVAQAFGINEGRDGSFNRSDQESGYLRRNIESTETNIDFLVN
;
A
#
# COMPACT_ATOMS: atom_id res chain seq x y z
N ASP A 1 0.00 -49.14 -2.13
CA ASP A 1 -1.20 -48.41 -2.53
C ASP A 1 -1.03 -47.87 -3.94
N ARG A 2 -2.10 -47.94 -4.75
CA ARG A 2 -2.07 -47.44 -6.13
C ARG A 2 -2.53 -45.98 -6.25
N PHE A 3 -3.15 -45.49 -5.21
CA PHE A 3 -3.74 -44.16 -5.18
C PHE A 3 -3.14 -43.33 -4.06
N GLU A 4 -2.72 -42.08 -4.38
CA GLU A 4 -2.22 -41.08 -3.46
C GLU A 4 -2.96 -39.78 -3.69
N ALA A 5 -3.40 -39.15 -2.62
CA ALA A 5 -3.99 -37.83 -2.65
C ALA A 5 -3.21 -36.90 -1.72
N SER A 6 -2.84 -35.74 -2.19
CA SER A 6 -2.20 -34.72 -1.39
C SER A 6 -2.86 -33.35 -1.60
N GLY A 7 -2.76 -32.48 -0.61
CA GLY A 7 -3.33 -31.15 -0.68
C GLY A 7 -2.71 -30.22 0.34
N TYR A 8 -2.79 -28.94 0.03
CA TYR A 8 -2.30 -27.87 0.88
C TYR A 8 -3.22 -26.65 0.72
N ALA A 9 -3.48 -25.96 1.81
CA ALA A 9 -4.21 -24.71 1.81
C ALA A 9 -3.64 -23.75 2.85
N THR A 10 -3.48 -22.48 2.46
CA THR A 10 -3.05 -21.41 3.35
C THR A 10 -3.90 -20.17 3.13
N TYR A 11 -4.31 -19.58 4.23
CA TYR A 11 -4.94 -18.27 4.24
C TYR A 11 -4.04 -17.28 4.98
N ILE A 12 -3.81 -16.11 4.37
CA ILE A 12 -2.97 -15.05 4.89
C ILE A 12 -3.77 -13.76 4.89
N ASN A 13 -3.89 -13.13 6.07
CA ASN A 13 -4.41 -11.77 6.20
C ASN A 13 -3.24 -10.85 6.57
N THR A 14 -3.01 -9.83 5.76
CA THR A 14 -1.98 -8.81 5.98
C THR A 14 -2.64 -7.45 6.12
N LYS A 15 -2.36 -6.76 7.23
CA LYS A 15 -2.83 -5.40 7.47
C LYS A 15 -1.64 -4.48 7.66
N THR A 16 -1.58 -3.41 6.87
CA THR A 16 -0.57 -2.37 6.99
C THR A 16 -1.25 -1.07 7.39
N LYS A 17 -0.82 -0.48 8.49
CA LYS A 17 -1.34 0.80 8.96
C LYS A 17 -0.29 1.89 8.82
N GLY A 18 -0.66 2.98 8.16
CA GLY A 18 0.20 4.15 8.00
C GLY A 18 1.43 3.83 7.13
N ARG A 19 1.24 3.20 5.99
CA ARG A 19 2.30 3.00 4.99
C ARG A 19 2.86 4.36 4.56
N ASN A 20 4.19 4.47 4.45
CA ASN A 20 4.81 5.67 3.90
C ASN A 20 4.58 5.74 2.39
N SER A 21 4.29 6.93 1.87
CA SER A 21 4.23 7.14 0.43
C SER A 21 5.60 6.90 -0.22
N THR A 22 5.61 6.32 -1.41
CA THR A 22 6.83 6.09 -2.20
C THR A 22 7.13 7.21 -3.19
N GLY A 23 6.16 8.11 -3.42
CA GLY A 23 6.28 9.25 -4.30
C GLY A 23 6.86 10.48 -3.61
N TYR A 24 6.69 11.62 -4.24
CA TYR A 24 7.07 12.93 -3.70
C TYR A 24 6.10 13.39 -2.59
N SER A 25 4.81 13.22 -2.84
CA SER A 25 3.75 13.65 -1.93
C SER A 25 3.66 12.72 -0.73
N ASP A 26 3.51 13.28 0.47
CA ASP A 26 3.33 12.56 1.72
C ASP A 26 4.44 11.54 2.06
N ASN A 27 5.60 11.69 1.42
CA ASN A 27 6.78 10.87 1.72
C ASN A 27 7.58 11.49 2.86
N LEU A 28 7.43 10.94 4.06
CA LEU A 28 8.09 11.43 5.27
C LEU A 28 9.61 11.43 5.16
N VAL A 29 10.19 10.36 4.62
CA VAL A 29 11.65 10.25 4.48
C VAL A 29 12.16 11.27 3.47
N GLY A 30 11.44 11.46 2.36
CA GLY A 30 11.75 12.50 1.37
C GLY A 30 11.65 13.90 1.97
N ALA A 31 10.60 14.19 2.71
CA ALA A 31 10.39 15.48 3.35
C ALA A 31 11.50 15.81 4.37
N MET A 32 11.90 14.83 5.19
CA MET A 32 12.95 15.03 6.19
C MET A 32 14.36 15.10 5.58
N ARG A 33 14.67 14.25 4.60
CA ARG A 33 16.01 14.11 4.05
C ARG A 33 16.34 15.13 2.95
N GLN A 34 15.38 15.40 2.08
CA GLN A 34 15.61 16.17 0.87
C GLN A 34 15.22 17.63 1.03
N TRP A 35 14.16 17.91 1.76
CA TRP A 35 13.56 19.24 1.88
C TRP A 35 13.68 19.84 3.28
N GLY A 36 13.95 19.03 4.29
CA GLY A 36 14.26 19.52 5.62
C GLY A 36 15.59 20.26 5.65
N GLN A 37 15.61 21.45 6.23
CA GLN A 37 16.85 22.19 6.44
C GLN A 37 17.68 21.56 7.55
N THR A 38 19.01 21.70 7.47
CA THR A 38 19.93 21.09 8.44
C THR A 38 19.81 21.63 9.86
N ASN A 39 19.26 22.83 10.01
CA ASN A 39 18.98 23.48 11.31
C ASN A 39 17.55 23.26 11.81
N LEU A 40 16.77 22.43 11.13
CA LEU A 40 15.40 22.13 11.54
C LEU A 40 15.38 21.21 12.76
N ASP A 41 14.71 21.65 13.81
CA ASP A 41 14.48 20.88 15.01
C ASP A 41 13.15 20.09 14.88
N TYR A 42 13.28 18.78 14.60
CA TYR A 42 12.12 17.90 14.45
C TYR A 42 11.36 17.67 15.78
N GLN A 43 12.02 17.84 16.93
CA GLN A 43 11.31 17.77 18.21
C GLN A 43 10.32 18.93 18.32
N LYS A 44 10.70 20.13 17.93
CA LYS A 44 9.78 21.28 17.89
C LYS A 44 8.62 21.09 16.91
N GLN A 45 8.86 20.38 15.78
CA GLN A 45 7.77 20.03 14.86
C GLN A 45 6.78 19.05 15.50
N SER A 46 7.30 18.09 16.27
CA SER A 46 6.50 17.17 17.08
C SER A 46 5.67 17.92 18.12
N ASP A 47 6.34 18.74 18.92
CA ASP A 47 5.71 19.48 20.00
C ASP A 47 4.61 20.41 19.49
N ALA A 48 4.84 21.10 18.38
CA ALA A 48 3.85 21.95 17.74
C ALA A 48 2.60 21.18 17.32
N TYR A 49 2.79 20.03 16.64
CA TYR A 49 1.67 19.20 16.20
C TYR A 49 0.89 18.60 17.38
N PHE A 50 1.56 18.01 18.36
CA PHE A 50 0.87 17.36 19.47
C PHE A 50 0.23 18.34 20.46
N ALA A 51 0.72 19.59 20.54
CA ALA A 51 0.12 20.63 21.37
C ALA A 51 -1.12 21.25 20.73
N THR A 52 -1.18 21.40 19.41
CA THR A 52 -2.22 22.17 18.70
C THR A 52 -3.12 21.33 17.82
N GLY A 53 -2.65 20.18 17.33
CA GLY A 53 -3.31 19.41 16.27
C GLY A 53 -3.30 20.11 14.91
N GLU A 54 -2.47 21.15 14.74
CA GLU A 54 -2.42 21.97 13.55
C GLU A 54 -1.17 21.66 12.70
N ASN A 55 -1.30 21.96 11.41
CA ASN A 55 -0.21 21.79 10.45
C ASN A 55 0.73 23.01 10.50
N ILE A 56 1.50 23.11 11.57
CA ILE A 56 2.49 24.17 11.83
C ILE A 56 3.88 23.60 11.56
N THR A 57 4.65 24.29 10.71
CA THR A 57 5.98 23.80 10.31
C THR A 57 6.94 24.96 10.00
N TRP A 58 8.15 24.63 9.60
CA TRP A 58 9.26 25.53 9.33
C TRP A 58 9.07 26.48 8.13
N ASN A 59 8.08 26.21 7.26
CA ASN A 59 7.81 27.00 6.05
C ASN A 59 6.43 27.69 6.09
N PRO A 60 6.15 28.57 7.07
CA PRO A 60 4.85 29.21 7.19
C PRO A 60 4.62 30.24 6.08
N LYS A 61 3.35 30.43 5.73
CA LYS A 61 2.94 31.44 4.74
C LYS A 61 3.30 32.87 5.16
N SER A 62 3.15 33.16 6.45
CA SER A 62 3.53 34.45 7.05
C SER A 62 3.66 34.33 8.56
N PRO A 63 4.18 35.33 9.27
CA PRO A 63 4.21 35.33 10.75
C PRO A 63 2.82 35.25 11.41
N THR A 64 1.77 35.63 10.71
CA THR A 64 0.38 35.58 11.18
C THR A 64 -0.43 34.45 10.58
N ASN A 65 0.12 33.72 9.61
CA ASN A 65 -0.49 32.55 9.00
C ASN A 65 0.51 31.40 8.99
N LEU A 66 0.44 30.59 10.02
CA LEU A 66 1.40 29.49 10.26
C LEU A 66 1.20 28.27 9.35
N ARG A 67 0.17 28.24 8.50
CA ARG A 67 -0.02 27.18 7.52
C ARG A 67 1.19 27.08 6.58
N PRO A 68 1.64 25.87 6.25
CA PRO A 68 2.80 25.68 5.39
C PRO A 68 2.55 26.19 3.96
N ILE A 69 3.63 26.58 3.28
CA ILE A 69 3.61 26.94 1.85
C ILE A 69 3.85 25.71 0.99
N TYR A 70 4.90 24.93 1.31
CA TYR A 70 5.43 23.85 0.44
C TYR A 70 5.34 22.46 1.04
N TRP A 71 5.61 22.33 2.35
CA TRP A 71 5.76 21.04 3.01
C TRP A 71 5.00 21.01 4.32
N ASP A 72 4.17 19.99 4.46
CA ASP A 72 3.45 19.72 5.69
C ASP A 72 4.40 19.38 6.84
N ASN A 73 3.96 19.63 8.07
CA ASN A 73 4.63 19.09 9.25
C ASN A 73 4.70 17.56 9.15
N PRO A 74 5.86 16.91 9.34
CA PRO A 74 5.99 15.46 9.22
C PRO A 74 5.04 14.67 10.12
N TYR A 75 4.72 15.18 11.30
CA TYR A 75 3.76 14.55 12.22
C TYR A 75 2.33 14.70 11.72
N TRP A 76 1.97 15.86 11.15
CA TRP A 76 0.71 16.02 10.42
C TRP A 76 0.58 14.97 9.32
N THR A 77 1.57 14.87 8.44
CA THR A 77 1.58 13.87 7.37
C THR A 77 1.44 12.45 7.92
N ARG A 78 2.10 12.12 9.01
CA ARG A 78 2.07 10.78 9.60
C ARG A 78 0.72 10.42 10.21
N TYR A 79 0.05 11.36 10.83
CA TYR A 79 -1.15 11.10 11.63
C TYR A 79 -2.45 11.48 10.92
N GLU A 80 -2.41 12.49 10.06
CA GLU A 80 -3.59 12.99 9.34
C GLU A 80 -3.65 12.52 7.88
N ASN A 81 -2.48 12.43 7.21
CA ASN A 81 -2.37 11.94 5.83
C ASN A 81 -1.83 10.52 5.85
N PHE A 82 -2.70 9.53 5.88
CA PHE A 82 -2.26 8.15 6.06
C PHE A 82 -2.71 7.22 4.93
N GLN A 83 -1.97 6.13 4.80
CA GLN A 83 -2.23 5.04 3.87
C GLN A 83 -2.36 3.74 4.65
N ASN A 84 -3.45 3.02 4.42
CA ASN A 84 -3.70 1.72 5.01
C ASN A 84 -3.96 0.72 3.90
N ASP A 85 -3.44 -0.50 4.07
CA ASP A 85 -3.68 -1.59 3.15
C ASP A 85 -4.17 -2.81 3.94
N GLU A 86 -5.12 -3.53 3.36
CA GLU A 86 -5.55 -4.84 3.86
C GLU A 86 -5.59 -5.82 2.70
N ARG A 87 -4.83 -6.92 2.81
CA ARG A 87 -4.79 -7.99 1.83
C ARG A 87 -5.21 -9.31 2.47
N ASN A 88 -6.15 -9.97 1.82
CA ASN A 88 -6.55 -11.34 2.12
C ASN A 88 -6.10 -12.22 0.95
N ARG A 89 -5.30 -13.25 1.22
CA ARG A 89 -4.80 -14.18 0.20
C ARG A 89 -5.08 -15.61 0.61
N PHE A 90 -5.58 -16.38 -0.33
CA PHE A 90 -5.75 -17.81 -0.22
C PHE A 90 -4.92 -18.50 -1.29
N THR A 91 -4.07 -19.44 -0.89
CA THR A 91 -3.32 -20.28 -1.80
C THR A 91 -3.52 -21.74 -1.44
N GLY A 92 -3.62 -22.58 -2.45
CA GLY A 92 -3.75 -24.02 -2.19
C GLY A 92 -3.63 -24.85 -3.44
N TYR A 93 -3.48 -26.14 -3.24
CA TYR A 93 -3.55 -27.14 -4.30
C TYR A 93 -4.15 -28.45 -3.80
N ALA A 94 -4.70 -29.22 -4.74
CA ALA A 94 -5.02 -30.62 -4.57
C ALA A 94 -4.35 -31.41 -5.70
N GLU A 95 -3.74 -32.53 -5.37
CA GLU A 95 -3.07 -33.44 -6.30
C GLU A 95 -3.56 -34.86 -6.07
N LEU A 96 -3.83 -35.55 -7.17
CA LEU A 96 -4.18 -36.96 -7.19
C LEU A 96 -3.15 -37.70 -8.06
N LYS A 97 -2.60 -38.78 -7.54
CA LYS A 97 -1.68 -39.66 -8.27
C LYS A 97 -2.25 -41.08 -8.31
N TYR A 98 -2.15 -41.69 -9.48
CA TYR A 98 -2.56 -43.09 -9.67
C TYR A 98 -1.48 -43.88 -10.38
N LYS A 99 -1.02 -44.97 -9.71
CA LYS A 99 -0.07 -45.91 -10.27
C LYS A 99 -0.83 -46.96 -11.06
N ILE A 100 -0.72 -46.90 -12.39
CA ILE A 100 -1.37 -47.85 -13.29
C ILE A 100 -0.63 -49.20 -13.21
N ASN A 101 0.70 -49.14 -13.32
CA ASN A 101 1.58 -50.32 -13.14
C ASN A 101 2.98 -49.85 -12.67
N ASP A 102 3.97 -50.74 -12.66
CA ASP A 102 5.31 -50.42 -12.15
C ASP A 102 6.12 -49.48 -13.08
N HIS A 103 5.64 -49.23 -14.30
CA HIS A 103 6.29 -48.41 -15.30
C HIS A 103 5.46 -47.19 -15.70
N LEU A 104 4.23 -47.06 -15.20
CA LEU A 104 3.31 -46.02 -15.62
C LEU A 104 2.53 -45.50 -14.43
N ASN A 105 2.65 -44.17 -14.19
CA ASN A 105 1.81 -43.45 -13.26
C ASN A 105 1.24 -42.18 -13.92
N VAL A 106 0.11 -41.71 -13.44
CA VAL A 106 -0.54 -40.50 -13.86
C VAL A 106 -0.82 -39.60 -12.65
N SER A 107 -0.69 -38.31 -12.82
CA SER A 107 -1.11 -37.36 -11.79
C SER A 107 -1.90 -36.19 -12.39
N ALA A 108 -2.81 -35.67 -11.58
CA ALA A 108 -3.54 -34.45 -11.87
C ALA A 108 -3.42 -33.53 -10.65
N LYS A 109 -3.06 -32.28 -10.89
CA LYS A 109 -2.93 -31.25 -9.85
C LYS A 109 -3.72 -30.03 -10.25
N ALA A 110 -4.53 -29.52 -9.33
CA ALA A 110 -5.19 -28.22 -9.45
C ALA A 110 -4.68 -27.31 -8.35
N SER A 111 -4.27 -26.09 -8.70
CA SER A 111 -3.83 -25.08 -7.75
C SER A 111 -4.56 -23.76 -7.96
N VAL A 112 -4.74 -23.03 -6.88
CA VAL A 112 -5.36 -21.70 -6.88
C VAL A 112 -4.53 -20.75 -6.03
N ASP A 113 -4.35 -19.54 -6.53
CA ASP A 113 -3.86 -18.38 -5.81
C ASP A 113 -4.86 -17.25 -6.01
N ASN A 114 -5.51 -16.85 -4.94
CA ASN A 114 -6.50 -15.78 -4.96
C ASN A 114 -6.15 -14.75 -3.91
N TYR A 115 -6.17 -13.47 -4.27
CA TYR A 115 -6.13 -12.41 -3.28
C TYR A 115 -7.09 -11.27 -3.59
N SER A 116 -7.54 -10.64 -2.52
CA SER A 116 -8.23 -9.36 -2.53
C SER A 116 -7.45 -8.37 -1.68
N GLU A 117 -7.25 -7.16 -2.17
CA GLU A 117 -6.54 -6.09 -1.47
C GLU A 117 -7.32 -4.80 -1.55
N ILE A 118 -7.41 -4.12 -0.41
CA ILE A 118 -7.96 -2.77 -0.30
C ILE A 118 -6.82 -1.86 0.11
N GLN A 119 -6.57 -0.83 -0.69
CA GLN A 119 -5.64 0.26 -0.39
C GLN A 119 -6.44 1.54 -0.18
N GLU A 120 -6.21 2.19 0.95
CA GLU A 120 -6.85 3.46 1.28
C GLU A 120 -5.81 4.53 1.55
N GLU A 121 -5.99 5.69 0.91
CA GLU A 121 -5.17 6.87 1.13
C GLU A 121 -6.09 8.03 1.55
N ARG A 122 -5.67 8.76 2.56
CA ARG A 122 -6.40 9.94 3.05
C ARG A 122 -5.45 11.11 3.17
N ARG A 123 -5.94 12.27 2.71
CA ARG A 123 -5.28 13.54 2.82
C ARG A 123 -6.22 14.51 3.53
N ALA A 124 -5.80 15.00 4.71
CA ALA A 124 -6.63 15.83 5.56
C ALA A 124 -6.74 17.25 5.03
N VAL A 125 -7.89 17.89 5.29
CA VAL A 125 -8.09 19.33 5.04
C VAL A 125 -7.10 20.13 5.88
N GLY A 126 -6.37 21.04 5.24
CA GLY A 126 -5.29 21.80 5.88
C GLY A 126 -3.89 21.37 5.47
N SER A 127 -3.78 20.31 4.68
CA SER A 127 -2.53 19.90 4.04
C SER A 127 -2.13 20.88 2.93
N VAL A 128 -0.85 20.90 2.58
CA VAL A 128 -0.37 21.62 1.40
C VAL A 128 -0.87 20.91 0.15
N ALA A 129 -1.31 21.66 -0.87
CA ALA A 129 -1.69 21.09 -2.16
C ALA A 129 -0.51 20.36 -2.79
N GLN A 130 -0.69 19.06 -3.03
CA GLN A 130 0.28 18.20 -3.67
C GLN A 130 -0.44 17.13 -4.52
N ALA A 131 0.30 16.52 -5.43
CA ALA A 131 -0.23 15.46 -6.28
C ALA A 131 -0.79 14.31 -5.42
N PHE A 132 -2.08 14.04 -5.54
CA PHE A 132 -2.80 13.04 -4.77
C PHE A 132 -3.65 12.16 -5.67
N GLY A 133 -3.79 10.91 -5.27
CA GLY A 133 -4.60 9.94 -5.96
C GLY A 133 -3.86 9.17 -7.07
N ILE A 134 -4.60 8.28 -7.72
CA ILE A 134 -4.11 7.49 -8.86
C ILE A 134 -4.63 8.15 -10.12
N ASN A 135 -3.74 8.52 -11.02
CA ASN A 135 -4.10 8.89 -12.36
C ASN A 135 -3.92 7.67 -13.29
N GLU A 136 -5.03 7.05 -13.63
CA GLU A 136 -5.09 6.02 -14.67
C GLU A 136 -5.51 6.68 -16.00
N GLY A 137 -4.69 7.61 -16.49
CA GLY A 137 -4.88 8.13 -17.84
C GLY A 137 -4.77 6.99 -18.85
N ARG A 138 -5.81 6.78 -19.67
CA ARG A 138 -5.82 5.78 -20.75
C ARG A 138 -4.70 6.01 -21.78
N ASP A 139 -4.10 7.16 -21.78
CA ASP A 139 -3.04 7.60 -22.70
C ASP A 139 -1.63 7.53 -22.09
N GLY A 140 -1.48 6.98 -20.87
CA GLY A 140 -0.21 6.92 -20.15
C GLY A 140 0.23 8.26 -19.56
N SER A 141 -0.57 9.30 -19.62
CA SER A 141 -0.27 10.58 -18.97
C SER A 141 -0.54 10.50 -17.47
N PHE A 142 0.49 10.73 -16.66
CA PHE A 142 0.41 10.76 -15.19
C PHE A 142 0.21 12.20 -14.70
N ASN A 143 -0.89 12.83 -15.04
CA ASN A 143 -1.23 14.13 -14.49
C ASN A 143 -2.08 13.99 -13.22
N ARG A 144 -1.39 13.84 -12.09
CA ARG A 144 -2.05 14.03 -10.79
C ARG A 144 -2.22 15.52 -10.57
N SER A 145 -3.45 15.98 -10.40
CA SER A 145 -3.70 17.35 -9.96
C SER A 145 -3.35 17.52 -8.50
N ASP A 146 -2.83 18.70 -8.14
CA ASP A 146 -2.56 19.04 -6.75
C ASP A 146 -3.88 19.20 -5.99
N GLN A 147 -3.99 18.51 -4.86
CA GLN A 147 -5.15 18.51 -3.98
C GLN A 147 -4.73 18.87 -2.56
N GLU A 148 -5.48 19.75 -1.92
CA GLU A 148 -5.30 20.09 -0.51
C GLU A 148 -5.91 19.05 0.44
N SER A 149 -6.85 18.25 -0.07
CA SER A 149 -7.48 17.15 0.68
C SER A 149 -8.04 16.12 -0.27
N GLY A 150 -8.21 14.90 0.22
CA GLY A 150 -8.79 13.86 -0.61
C GLY A 150 -8.90 12.50 0.09
N TYR A 151 -9.61 11.62 -0.60
CA TYR A 151 -9.75 10.23 -0.23
C TYR A 151 -9.62 9.38 -1.49
N LEU A 152 -8.82 8.33 -1.39
CA LEU A 152 -8.67 7.34 -2.45
C LEU A 152 -8.89 5.96 -1.85
N ARG A 153 -9.64 5.14 -2.56
CA ARG A 153 -9.77 3.72 -2.29
C ARG A 153 -9.55 2.94 -3.57
N ARG A 154 -8.64 1.98 -3.51
CA ARG A 154 -8.36 1.04 -4.59
C ARG A 154 -8.67 -0.37 -4.12
N ASN A 155 -9.50 -1.08 -4.89
CA ASN A 155 -9.74 -2.51 -4.70
C ASN A 155 -8.98 -3.25 -5.79
N ILE A 156 -8.21 -4.25 -5.39
CA ILE A 156 -7.44 -5.11 -6.28
C ILE A 156 -7.88 -6.54 -6.01
N GLU A 157 -8.25 -7.25 -7.06
CA GLU A 157 -8.59 -8.66 -7.00
C GLU A 157 -7.78 -9.40 -8.05
N SER A 158 -7.24 -10.54 -7.67
CA SER A 158 -6.50 -11.41 -8.59
C SER A 158 -6.80 -12.86 -8.25
N THR A 159 -7.04 -13.65 -9.29
CA THR A 159 -7.21 -15.09 -9.17
C THR A 159 -6.41 -15.76 -10.27
N GLU A 160 -5.55 -16.68 -9.86
CA GLU A 160 -4.81 -17.55 -10.75
C GLU A 160 -5.19 -18.99 -10.45
N THR A 161 -5.53 -19.75 -11.48
CA THR A 161 -5.84 -21.18 -11.38
C THR A 161 -5.01 -21.91 -12.39
N ASN A 162 -4.27 -22.94 -11.93
CA ASN A 162 -3.47 -23.81 -12.77
C ASN A 162 -3.95 -25.24 -12.62
N ILE A 163 -4.01 -25.94 -13.74
CA ILE A 163 -4.36 -27.38 -13.82
C ILE A 163 -3.27 -28.07 -14.61
N ASP A 164 -2.62 -29.04 -13.97
CA ASP A 164 -1.52 -29.81 -14.53
C ASP A 164 -1.91 -31.28 -14.63
N PHE A 165 -1.55 -31.91 -15.74
CA PHE A 165 -1.63 -33.36 -15.93
C PHE A 165 -0.27 -33.88 -16.32
N LEU A 166 0.18 -34.93 -15.63
CA LEU A 166 1.47 -35.55 -15.88
C LEU A 166 1.31 -37.09 -16.02
N VAL A 167 2.00 -37.62 -17.00
CA VAL A 167 2.13 -39.06 -17.25
C VAL A 167 3.61 -39.41 -17.22
N ASN A 168 4.00 -40.30 -16.34
CA ASN A 168 5.37 -40.75 -16.15
C ASN A 168 5.47 -42.27 -16.28
#